data_765ed575ff6befb63b6003e0be29633a
#
_entry.id   765ed575ff6befb63b6003e0be29633a
#
_cell.length_a   1.000
_cell.length_b   1.000
_cell.length_c   1.000
_cell.angle_alpha   90.00
_cell.angle_beta   90.00
_cell.angle_gamma   90.00
#
_symmetry.space_group_name_H-M   'P 1'
#
loop_
_entity.id
_entity.type
_entity.pdbx_description
1 polymer ?
#
loop_
_entity_poly.entity_id
_entity_poly.type
_entity_poly.pdbx_seq_one_letter_code
_entity_poly.pdbx_strand_id
1 'polypeptide(L)'
;MNIQKILLGTVVGGIVLTLAGFLIWGLGLESFIQSHTASYDGLAKSEDAAFPFIIISCLATALLMSLVFNRWANISTAKTGASAGAVIAILVGLSADAMVLGQYNLIDSTVLLLNVIGNAVWGAVGGAAIGWLMGR
;
A
#
# COMPACT_ATOMS: atom_id res chain seq x y z
N MET A 1 10.71 -18.64 -12.43
CA MET A 1 10.86 -17.43 -11.58
C MET A 1 11.94 -16.53 -12.19
N ASN A 2 11.62 -15.31 -12.56
CA ASN A 2 12.58 -14.35 -13.11
C ASN A 2 12.95 -13.32 -12.03
N ILE A 3 14.11 -13.48 -11.41
CA ILE A 3 14.58 -12.61 -10.31
C ILE A 3 14.73 -11.15 -10.76
N GLN A 4 15.20 -10.92 -11.99
CA GLN A 4 15.37 -9.57 -12.52
C GLN A 4 14.03 -8.84 -12.64
N LYS A 5 12.98 -9.52 -13.12
CA LYS A 5 11.62 -8.97 -13.18
C LYS A 5 11.07 -8.67 -11.78
N ILE A 6 11.32 -9.54 -10.81
CA ILE A 6 10.89 -9.33 -9.42
C ILE A 6 11.57 -8.09 -8.83
N LEU A 7 12.89 -7.96 -8.99
CA LEU A 7 13.64 -6.81 -8.50
C LEU A 7 13.18 -5.51 -9.17
N LEU A 8 13.02 -5.52 -10.49
CA LEU A 8 12.55 -4.36 -11.24
C LEU A 8 11.12 -3.98 -10.83
N GLY A 9 10.23 -4.97 -10.72
CA GLY A 9 8.87 -4.77 -10.23
C GLY A 9 8.83 -4.20 -8.81
N THR A 10 9.73 -4.64 -7.94
CA THR A 10 9.86 -4.12 -6.57
C THR A 10 10.29 -2.66 -6.55
N VAL A 11 11.32 -2.28 -7.32
CA VAL A 11 11.80 -0.89 -7.35
C VAL A 11 10.76 0.03 -7.96
N VAL A 12 10.28 -0.29 -9.16
CA VAL A 12 9.30 0.57 -9.87
C VAL A 12 7.96 0.58 -9.12
N GLY A 13 7.49 -0.57 -8.66
CA GLY A 13 6.28 -0.66 -7.85
C GLY A 13 6.39 0.11 -6.55
N GLY A 14 7.53 0.04 -5.86
CA GLY A 14 7.81 0.80 -4.64
C GLY A 14 7.75 2.31 -4.86
N ILE A 15 8.33 2.81 -5.96
CA ILE A 15 8.24 4.23 -6.34
C ILE A 15 6.79 4.63 -6.60
N VAL A 16 6.07 3.86 -7.40
CA VAL A 16 4.66 4.12 -7.74
C VAL A 16 3.78 4.11 -6.49
N LEU A 17 3.95 3.12 -5.61
CA LEU A 17 3.21 3.02 -4.35
C LEU A 17 3.54 4.18 -3.40
N THR A 18 4.79 4.63 -3.32
CA THR A 18 5.17 5.79 -2.51
C THR A 18 4.47 7.06 -3.01
N LEU A 19 4.50 7.33 -4.32
CA LEU A 19 3.86 8.49 -4.92
C LEU A 19 2.32 8.42 -4.76
N ALA A 20 1.72 7.27 -5.06
CA ALA A 20 0.28 7.08 -4.89
C ALA A 20 -0.16 7.20 -3.43
N GLY A 21 0.61 6.66 -2.49
CA GLY A 21 0.36 6.79 -1.05
C GLY A 21 0.41 8.24 -0.59
N PHE A 22 1.39 9.01 -1.03
CA PHE A 22 1.47 10.44 -0.74
C PHE A 22 0.25 11.20 -1.27
N LEU A 23 -0.21 10.92 -2.49
CA LEU A 23 -1.38 11.57 -3.05
C LEU A 23 -2.67 11.21 -2.31
N ILE A 24 -2.84 9.96 -1.92
CA ILE A 24 -4.07 9.47 -1.27
C ILE A 24 -4.12 9.93 0.19
N TRP A 25 -3.11 9.59 0.99
CA TRP A 25 -3.12 9.86 2.43
C TRP A 25 -2.47 11.18 2.81
N GLY A 26 -1.44 11.63 2.11
CA GLY A 26 -0.74 12.88 2.42
C GLY A 26 -1.45 14.13 1.92
N LEU A 27 -2.18 14.07 0.81
CA LEU A 27 -2.92 15.22 0.26
C LEU A 27 -4.44 15.01 0.24
N GLY A 28 -4.90 13.80 -0.03
CA GLY A 28 -6.33 13.55 -0.25
C GLY A 28 -7.12 13.36 1.04
N LEU A 29 -6.61 12.57 1.97
CA LEU A 29 -7.34 12.13 3.17
C LEU A 29 -6.74 12.65 4.48
N GLU A 30 -5.64 13.38 4.45
CA GLU A 30 -4.88 13.78 5.64
C GLU A 30 -5.74 14.47 6.70
N SER A 31 -6.42 15.56 6.34
CA SER A 31 -7.22 16.34 7.27
C SER A 31 -8.38 15.56 7.85
N PHE A 32 -8.99 14.68 7.05
CA PHE A 32 -10.10 13.85 7.50
C PHE A 32 -9.63 12.77 8.47
N ILE A 33 -8.54 12.06 8.13
CA ILE A 33 -7.96 11.01 8.98
C ILE A 33 -7.49 11.61 10.30
N GLN A 34 -6.82 12.77 10.29
CA GLN A 34 -6.39 13.43 11.52
C GLN A 34 -7.55 13.79 12.45
N SER A 35 -8.70 14.19 11.91
CA SER A 35 -9.89 14.50 12.73
C SER A 35 -10.55 13.26 13.37
N HIS A 36 -10.29 12.06 12.84
CA HIS A 36 -10.86 10.80 13.33
C HIS A 36 -9.82 9.86 13.96
N THR A 37 -8.60 10.35 14.14
CA THR A 37 -7.50 9.62 14.79
C THR A 37 -7.15 10.28 16.11
N ALA A 38 -7.05 9.48 17.17
CA ALA A 38 -6.64 9.97 18.47
C ALA A 38 -5.19 10.48 18.42
N SER A 39 -4.95 11.66 18.98
CA SER A 39 -3.62 12.27 19.06
C SER A 39 -3.16 12.32 20.51
N TYR A 40 -1.99 11.78 20.78
CA TYR A 40 -1.31 11.80 22.07
C TYR A 40 0.11 12.32 21.87
N ASP A 41 0.63 13.05 22.85
CA ASP A 41 2.00 13.54 22.81
C ASP A 41 3.00 12.38 22.64
N GLY A 42 3.88 12.49 21.63
CA GLY A 42 4.88 11.48 21.33
C GLY A 42 4.38 10.25 20.55
N LEU A 43 3.08 10.20 20.19
CA LEU A 43 2.55 9.10 19.38
C LEU A 43 3.05 9.15 17.93
N ALA A 44 2.94 10.31 17.29
CA ALA A 44 3.38 10.48 15.92
C ALA A 44 4.87 10.90 15.87
N LYS A 45 5.61 10.28 14.95
CA LYS A 45 6.97 10.71 14.63
C LYS A 45 6.94 11.94 13.70
N SER A 46 8.05 12.67 13.66
CA SER A 46 8.25 13.70 12.65
C SER A 46 8.24 13.09 11.25
N GLU A 47 7.87 13.87 10.23
CA GLU A 47 7.84 13.42 8.83
C GLU A 47 9.20 12.87 8.38
N ASP A 48 10.29 13.55 8.72
CA ASP A 48 11.64 13.11 8.39
C ASP A 48 12.00 11.74 9.00
N ALA A 49 11.54 11.49 10.22
CA ALA A 49 11.78 10.21 10.88
C ALA A 49 10.86 9.09 10.35
N ALA A 50 9.66 9.42 9.87
CA ALA A 50 8.71 8.47 9.33
C ALA A 50 9.03 8.06 7.88
N PHE A 51 9.56 8.98 7.07
CA PHE A 51 9.74 8.80 5.62
C PHE A 51 10.52 7.54 5.22
N PRO A 52 11.68 7.20 5.82
CA PRO A 52 12.40 5.97 5.48
C PRO A 52 11.56 4.71 5.68
N PHE A 53 10.74 4.66 6.74
CA PHE A 53 9.88 3.52 7.03
C PHE A 53 8.71 3.41 6.08
N ILE A 54 8.18 4.55 5.60
CA ILE A 54 7.17 4.59 4.54
C ILE A 54 7.72 3.96 3.25
N ILE A 55 8.94 4.33 2.86
CA ILE A 55 9.60 3.75 1.68
C ILE A 55 9.80 2.24 1.85
N ILE A 56 10.29 1.80 3.01
CA ILE A 56 10.48 0.38 3.31
C ILE A 56 9.15 -0.38 3.19
N SER A 57 8.07 0.16 3.73
CA SER A 57 6.73 -0.43 3.64
C SER A 57 6.25 -0.55 2.18
N CYS A 58 6.41 0.51 1.38
CA CYS A 58 6.06 0.49 -0.03
C CYS A 58 6.89 -0.52 -0.83
N LEU A 59 8.21 -0.61 -0.56
CA LEU A 59 9.09 -1.60 -1.20
C LEU A 59 8.72 -3.03 -0.79
N ALA A 60 8.40 -3.27 0.48
CA ALA A 60 7.97 -4.58 0.95
C ALA A 60 6.65 -5.02 0.29
N THR A 61 5.69 -4.11 0.16
CA THR A 61 4.43 -4.39 -0.53
C THR A 61 4.65 -4.64 -2.03
N ALA A 62 5.50 -3.84 -2.68
CA ALA A 62 5.87 -4.04 -4.08
C ALA A 62 6.59 -5.38 -4.29
N LEU A 63 7.45 -5.78 -3.36
CA LEU A 63 8.11 -7.10 -3.39
C LEU A 63 7.10 -8.23 -3.24
N LEU A 64 6.16 -8.12 -2.29
CA LEU A 64 5.08 -9.10 -2.12
C LEU A 64 4.28 -9.26 -3.41
N MET A 65 3.82 -8.16 -4.00
CA MET A 65 3.09 -8.18 -5.27
C MET A 65 3.93 -8.78 -6.40
N SER A 66 5.20 -8.39 -6.52
CA SER A 66 6.11 -8.89 -7.56
C SER A 66 6.35 -10.40 -7.44
N LEU A 67 6.51 -10.91 -6.22
CA LEU A 67 6.64 -12.34 -5.95
C LEU A 67 5.37 -13.10 -6.32
N VAL A 68 4.21 -12.62 -5.86
CA VAL A 68 2.91 -13.25 -6.15
C VAL A 68 2.66 -13.26 -7.66
N PHE A 69 2.87 -12.14 -8.34
CA PHE A 69 2.60 -12.00 -9.76
C PHE A 69 3.51 -12.89 -10.62
N ASN A 70 4.81 -12.91 -10.32
CA ASN A 70 5.78 -13.66 -11.13
C ASN A 70 5.81 -15.15 -10.80
N ARG A 71 5.67 -15.52 -9.52
CA ARG A 71 5.90 -16.89 -9.09
C ARG A 71 4.63 -17.75 -9.07
N TRP A 72 3.50 -17.18 -8.62
CA TRP A 72 2.32 -17.98 -8.32
C TRP A 72 1.11 -17.65 -9.18
N ALA A 73 0.91 -16.39 -9.56
CA ALA A 73 -0.31 -15.97 -10.25
C ALA A 73 -0.13 -15.75 -11.75
N ASN A 74 1.09 -15.75 -12.28
CA ASN A 74 1.41 -15.54 -13.69
C ASN A 74 0.78 -14.24 -14.26
N ILE A 75 0.74 -13.18 -13.44
CA ILE A 75 0.16 -11.90 -13.81
C ILE A 75 1.15 -11.14 -14.67
N SER A 76 0.72 -10.78 -15.89
CA SER A 76 1.58 -10.15 -16.91
C SER A 76 0.90 -8.98 -17.63
N THR A 77 -0.22 -8.46 -17.12
CA THR A 77 -0.89 -7.29 -17.70
C THR A 77 -1.21 -6.26 -16.62
N ALA A 78 -1.30 -4.98 -17.03
CA ALA A 78 -1.70 -3.92 -16.11
C ALA A 78 -3.10 -4.17 -15.52
N LYS A 79 -4.05 -4.68 -16.31
CA LYS A 79 -5.43 -4.94 -15.87
C LYS A 79 -5.49 -6.02 -14.79
N THR A 80 -4.86 -7.17 -15.01
CA THR A 80 -4.83 -8.27 -14.03
C THR A 80 -4.00 -7.89 -12.82
N GLY A 81 -2.91 -7.12 -13.02
CA GLY A 81 -2.10 -6.56 -11.94
C GLY A 81 -2.87 -5.57 -11.08
N ALA A 82 -3.69 -4.70 -11.68
CA ALA A 82 -4.53 -3.77 -10.93
C ALA A 82 -5.52 -4.50 -10.01
N SER A 83 -6.26 -5.48 -10.54
CA SER A 83 -7.24 -6.22 -9.73
C SER A 83 -6.58 -7.04 -8.62
N ALA A 84 -5.50 -7.75 -8.92
CA ALA A 84 -4.77 -8.53 -7.91
C ALA A 84 -4.08 -7.63 -6.86
N GLY A 85 -3.49 -6.53 -7.28
CA GLY A 85 -2.87 -5.55 -6.39
C GLY A 85 -3.88 -4.90 -5.45
N ALA A 86 -5.08 -4.55 -5.95
CA ALA A 86 -6.16 -4.04 -5.11
C ALA A 86 -6.57 -5.05 -4.03
N VAL A 87 -6.77 -6.31 -4.39
CA VAL A 87 -7.14 -7.37 -3.43
C VAL A 87 -6.05 -7.57 -2.38
N ILE A 88 -4.79 -7.65 -2.79
CA ILE A 88 -3.67 -7.80 -1.85
C ILE A 88 -3.60 -6.62 -0.87
N ALA A 89 -3.68 -5.40 -1.39
CA ALA A 89 -3.59 -4.20 -0.56
C ALA A 89 -4.77 -4.05 0.40
N ILE A 90 -5.99 -4.36 -0.05
CA ILE A 90 -7.18 -4.39 0.82
C ILE A 90 -6.99 -5.37 1.96
N LEU A 91 -6.61 -6.60 1.67
CA LEU A 91 -6.51 -7.65 2.68
C LEU A 91 -5.38 -7.40 3.68
N VAL A 92 -4.22 -6.95 3.21
CA VAL A 92 -3.09 -6.60 4.07
C VAL A 92 -3.43 -5.39 4.95
N GLY A 93 -3.97 -4.33 4.35
CA GLY A 93 -4.37 -3.12 5.07
C GLY A 93 -5.48 -3.38 6.08
N LEU A 94 -6.54 -4.08 5.66
CA LEU A 94 -7.65 -4.45 6.54
C LEU A 94 -7.18 -5.30 7.74
N SER A 95 -6.27 -6.23 7.51
CA SER A 95 -5.70 -7.04 8.60
C SER A 95 -4.98 -6.19 9.65
N ALA A 96 -4.19 -5.20 9.22
CA ALA A 96 -3.49 -4.30 10.12
C ALA A 96 -4.45 -3.33 10.82
N ASP A 97 -5.33 -2.68 10.09
CA ASP A 97 -6.26 -1.68 10.62
C ASP A 97 -7.31 -2.28 11.57
N ALA A 98 -7.83 -3.46 11.23
CA ALA A 98 -8.76 -4.17 12.12
C ALA A 98 -8.11 -4.56 13.45
N MET A 99 -6.82 -4.94 13.42
CA MET A 99 -6.06 -5.22 14.63
C MET A 99 -5.88 -3.96 15.49
N VAL A 100 -5.55 -2.82 14.86
CA VAL A 100 -5.42 -1.53 15.57
C VAL A 100 -6.76 -1.10 16.14
N LEU A 101 -7.84 -1.17 15.36
CA LEU A 101 -9.19 -0.81 15.81
C LEU A 101 -9.67 -1.69 16.98
N GLY A 102 -9.33 -2.99 16.96
CA GLY A 102 -9.72 -3.93 18.00
C GLY A 102 -8.93 -3.82 19.29
N GLN A 103 -7.69 -3.35 19.24
CA GLN A 103 -6.80 -3.31 20.41
C GLN A 103 -6.64 -1.90 21.00
N TYR A 104 -6.83 -0.86 20.20
CA TYR A 104 -6.53 0.51 20.59
C TYR A 104 -7.64 1.47 20.17
N ASN A 105 -7.87 2.50 20.98
CA ASN A 105 -8.76 3.60 20.63
C ASN A 105 -7.99 4.68 19.85
N LEU A 106 -7.29 4.29 18.78
CA LEU A 106 -6.49 5.20 17.93
C LEU A 106 -7.25 5.66 16.70
N ILE A 107 -8.01 4.77 16.09
CA ILE A 107 -8.81 5.03 14.89
C ILE A 107 -10.26 4.62 15.12
N ASP A 108 -11.17 5.16 14.35
CA ASP A 108 -12.57 4.74 14.33
C ASP A 108 -12.92 3.90 13.09
N SER A 109 -14.14 3.39 13.03
CA SER A 109 -14.60 2.58 11.91
C SER A 109 -14.62 3.34 10.59
N THR A 110 -14.72 4.67 10.64
CA THR A 110 -14.71 5.51 9.44
C THR A 110 -13.34 5.54 8.80
N VAL A 111 -12.27 5.67 9.63
CA VAL A 111 -10.89 5.59 9.16
C VAL A 111 -10.60 4.21 8.55
N LEU A 112 -11.07 3.13 9.19
CA LEU A 112 -10.91 1.78 8.66
C LEU A 112 -11.55 1.65 7.25
N LEU A 113 -12.78 2.14 7.07
CA LEU A 113 -13.46 2.08 5.77
C LEU A 113 -12.74 2.91 4.70
N LEU A 114 -12.28 4.10 5.05
CA LEU A 114 -11.51 4.94 4.13
C LEU A 114 -10.17 4.31 3.75
N ASN A 115 -9.50 3.68 4.70
CA ASN A 115 -8.27 2.95 4.43
C ASN A 115 -8.51 1.75 3.50
N VAL A 116 -9.63 1.03 3.63
CA VAL A 116 -9.99 -0.03 2.69
C VAL A 116 -10.13 0.50 1.26
N ILE A 117 -10.83 1.63 1.08
CA ILE A 117 -11.00 2.27 -0.22
C ILE A 117 -9.64 2.80 -0.74
N GLY A 118 -8.89 3.49 0.11
CA GLY A 118 -7.56 4.00 -0.22
C GLY A 118 -6.60 2.88 -0.63
N ASN A 119 -6.58 1.78 0.12
CA ASN A 119 -5.77 0.60 -0.19
C ASN A 119 -6.19 -0.07 -1.50
N ALA A 120 -7.50 -0.09 -1.83
CA ALA A 120 -7.98 -0.59 -3.12
C ALA A 120 -7.38 0.19 -4.30
N VAL A 121 -7.45 1.52 -4.23
CA VAL A 121 -6.91 2.41 -5.27
C VAL A 121 -5.39 2.32 -5.32
N TRP A 122 -4.73 2.41 -4.17
CA TRP A 122 -3.28 2.34 -4.03
C TRP A 122 -2.73 1.03 -4.58
N GLY A 123 -3.31 -0.09 -4.16
CA GLY A 123 -2.92 -1.42 -4.63
C GLY A 123 -3.20 -1.64 -6.11
N ALA A 124 -4.32 -1.08 -6.64
CA ALA A 124 -4.62 -1.14 -8.07
C ALA A 124 -3.56 -0.40 -8.91
N VAL A 125 -3.17 0.79 -8.51
CA VAL A 125 -2.15 1.59 -9.22
C VAL A 125 -0.78 0.90 -9.18
N GLY A 126 -0.32 0.49 -7.99
CA GLY A 126 0.95 -0.24 -7.85
C GLY A 126 0.94 -1.58 -8.57
N GLY A 127 -0.14 -2.34 -8.42
CA GLY A 127 -0.33 -3.63 -9.07
C GLY A 127 -0.40 -3.52 -10.60
N ALA A 128 -1.01 -2.46 -11.14
CA ALA A 128 -1.03 -2.20 -12.58
C ALA A 128 0.38 -1.98 -13.13
N ALA A 129 1.18 -1.16 -12.46
CA ALA A 129 2.56 -0.88 -12.86
C ALA A 129 3.42 -2.16 -12.82
N ILE A 130 3.33 -2.94 -11.74
CA ILE A 130 4.06 -4.19 -11.61
C ILE A 130 3.60 -5.22 -12.63
N GLY A 131 2.29 -5.41 -12.81
CA GLY A 131 1.73 -6.38 -13.77
C GLY A 131 2.11 -6.04 -15.21
N TRP A 132 2.14 -4.76 -15.57
CA TRP A 132 2.62 -4.32 -16.88
C TRP A 132 4.09 -4.64 -17.12
N LEU A 133 4.95 -4.42 -16.09
CA LEU A 133 6.37 -4.78 -16.16
C LEU A 133 6.59 -6.28 -16.28
N MET A 134 5.79 -7.10 -15.59
CA MET A 134 5.91 -8.56 -15.66
C MET A 134 5.64 -9.10 -17.07
N GLY A 135 4.84 -8.40 -17.87
CA GLY A 135 4.51 -8.76 -19.25
C GLY A 135 5.56 -8.37 -20.28
N ARG A 136 6.56 -7.58 -19.91
CA ARG A 136 7.66 -7.17 -20.77
C ARG A 136 8.89 -8.02 -20.57
#